data_e8039bfbdc863f34bb154f5081d088d6
#
_entry.id   e8039bfbdc863f34bb154f5081d088d6
#
_cell.length_a   1.000
_cell.length_b   1.000
_cell.length_c   1.000
_cell.angle_alpha   90.00
_cell.angle_beta   90.00
_cell.angle_gamma   90.00
#
_symmetry.space_group_name_H-M   'P 1'
#
loop_
_entity.id
_entity.type
_entity.pdbx_description
1 polymer ?
#
loop_
_entity_poly.entity_id
_entity_poly.type
_entity_poly.pdbx_seq_one_letter_code
_entity_poly.pdbx_strand_id
1 'polypeptide(L)'
;MLSEKAIDKLIEPLVNRQEALNNYIVTLIARRIKEIGALLPSDVLKLQQLLKSGGDVRKINKEIARITGLQEKEIKNIIKTVAEDAYIDAKPYYDYRQKSYIPFEENVELQKIIKSIQKQTVDTYVNLAKAQAFMIRDLRNPNVLKPTKFAKAYYSVIDEAVQATQQGTIDYNTAMRRTIEQLADSGIRSVTYNTPTGRRYTQRLDTAVRRNILDGIRAINQGVQDEIGKQFEADGKEITVHANSAPDHEPIQGHQFTNEEYDKLQNNENFKDVLGNKFGAIERPIGVWNCRHFTYSIILGISKPNYTIEQLEQMKAKNAKGYTDKQGRHYTMYQCTQEQRRLETEIRKAKDRQIALKEAGDIEGAKKAQAKVAQVQRQYQVFSKACGLATKPDRIQVPNYKKII
;
A
#
# COMPACT_ATOMS: atom_id res chain seq x y z
N MET A 1 22.64 -2.56 0.77
CA MET A 1 21.16 -2.55 0.96
C MET A 1 20.45 -2.40 -0.35
N LEU A 2 19.29 -3.08 -0.52
CA LEU A 2 18.50 -3.05 -1.75
C LEU A 2 18.01 -1.65 -2.11
N SER A 3 18.13 -1.25 -3.38
CA SER A 3 17.58 -0.01 -3.89
C SER A 3 16.04 -0.01 -3.87
N GLU A 4 15.38 1.18 -3.84
CA GLU A 4 13.91 1.28 -3.94
C GLU A 4 13.35 0.54 -5.16
N LYS A 5 14.05 0.57 -6.30
CA LYS A 5 13.65 -0.14 -7.51
C LYS A 5 13.69 -1.66 -7.33
N ALA A 6 14.69 -2.18 -6.62
CA ALA A 6 14.77 -3.61 -6.31
C ALA A 6 13.66 -4.04 -5.35
N ILE A 7 13.38 -3.22 -4.32
CA ILE A 7 12.27 -3.43 -3.38
C ILE A 7 10.92 -3.42 -4.12
N ASP A 8 10.67 -2.42 -4.98
CA ASP A 8 9.43 -2.36 -5.77
C ASP A 8 9.26 -3.65 -6.62
N LYS A 9 10.33 -4.17 -7.25
CA LYS A 9 10.27 -5.43 -8.01
C LYS A 9 9.89 -6.65 -7.16
N LEU A 10 10.36 -6.73 -5.93
CA LEU A 10 10.03 -7.82 -5.01
C LEU A 10 8.56 -7.78 -4.56
N ILE A 11 8.01 -6.58 -4.40
CA ILE A 11 6.65 -6.38 -3.85
C ILE A 11 5.57 -6.46 -4.95
N GLU A 12 5.87 -6.01 -6.16
CA GLU A 12 4.90 -5.87 -7.25
C GLU A 12 4.09 -7.14 -7.55
N PRO A 13 4.67 -8.36 -7.60
CA PRO A 13 3.89 -9.58 -7.82
C PRO A 13 2.81 -9.82 -6.76
N LEU A 14 3.07 -9.47 -5.49
CA LEU A 14 2.13 -9.63 -4.40
C LEU A 14 0.96 -8.64 -4.53
N VAL A 15 1.26 -7.39 -4.88
CA VAL A 15 0.24 -6.34 -5.09
C VAL A 15 -0.64 -6.68 -6.29
N ASN A 16 -0.05 -7.13 -7.40
CA ASN A 16 -0.77 -7.51 -8.61
C ASN A 16 -1.72 -8.69 -8.37
N ARG A 17 -1.39 -9.63 -7.49
CA ARG A 17 -2.32 -10.70 -7.10
C ARG A 17 -3.53 -10.17 -6.33
N GLN A 18 -3.37 -9.14 -5.51
CA GLN A 18 -4.51 -8.49 -4.83
C GLN A 18 -5.43 -7.78 -5.83
N GLU A 19 -4.86 -7.12 -6.84
CA GLU A 19 -5.63 -6.52 -7.93
C GLU A 19 -6.34 -7.59 -8.76
N ALA A 20 -5.68 -8.71 -9.05
CA ALA A 20 -6.31 -9.84 -9.75
C ALA A 20 -7.48 -10.43 -8.96
N LEU A 21 -7.34 -10.55 -7.63
CA LEU A 21 -8.42 -11.00 -6.74
C LEU A 21 -9.59 -10.02 -6.75
N ASN A 22 -9.29 -8.71 -6.67
CA ASN A 22 -10.31 -7.66 -6.77
C ASN A 22 -11.11 -7.79 -8.07
N ASN A 23 -10.43 -7.90 -9.20
CA ASN A 23 -11.06 -8.05 -10.50
C ASN A 23 -11.90 -9.33 -10.60
N TYR A 24 -11.37 -10.45 -10.10
CA TYR A 24 -12.10 -11.71 -10.08
C TYR A 24 -13.44 -11.59 -9.35
N ILE A 25 -13.43 -10.98 -8.16
CA ILE A 25 -14.64 -10.84 -7.34
C ILE A 25 -15.62 -9.86 -7.97
N VAL A 26 -15.18 -8.68 -8.40
CA VAL A 26 -16.04 -7.66 -9.01
C VAL A 26 -16.66 -8.19 -10.34
N THR A 27 -15.87 -8.90 -11.14
CA THR A 27 -16.33 -9.55 -12.38
C THR A 27 -17.38 -10.62 -12.10
N LEU A 28 -17.18 -11.46 -11.08
CA LEU A 28 -18.15 -12.49 -10.72
C LEU A 28 -19.49 -11.83 -10.32
N ILE A 29 -19.46 -10.78 -9.50
CA ILE A 29 -20.67 -10.05 -9.11
C ILE A 29 -21.33 -9.41 -10.33
N ALA A 30 -20.57 -8.79 -11.23
CA ALA A 30 -21.08 -8.17 -12.43
C ALA A 30 -21.82 -9.17 -13.35
N ARG A 31 -21.25 -10.38 -13.53
CA ARG A 31 -21.89 -11.48 -14.28
C ARG A 31 -23.22 -11.91 -13.63
N ARG A 32 -23.27 -12.02 -12.31
CA ARG A 32 -24.51 -12.39 -11.60
C ARG A 32 -25.59 -11.31 -11.73
N ILE A 33 -25.22 -10.06 -11.65
CA ILE A 33 -26.15 -8.94 -11.90
C ILE A 33 -26.71 -9.03 -13.33
N LYS A 34 -25.86 -9.29 -14.34
CA LYS A 34 -26.31 -9.47 -15.74
C LYS A 34 -27.29 -10.64 -15.87
N GLU A 35 -27.00 -11.79 -15.25
CA GLU A 35 -27.89 -12.94 -15.26
C GLU A 35 -29.29 -12.63 -14.68
N ILE A 36 -29.35 -11.84 -13.59
CA ILE A 36 -30.60 -11.41 -12.99
C ILE A 36 -31.43 -10.56 -13.96
N GLY A 37 -30.81 -9.62 -14.66
CA GLY A 37 -31.50 -8.75 -15.61
C GLY A 37 -32.02 -9.44 -16.88
N ALA A 38 -31.53 -10.63 -17.17
CA ALA A 38 -31.97 -11.44 -18.30
C ALA A 38 -33.13 -12.41 -17.94
N LEU A 39 -33.55 -12.48 -16.67
CA LEU A 39 -34.57 -13.41 -16.20
C LEU A 39 -35.96 -12.80 -16.16
N LEU A 40 -36.96 -13.64 -16.34
CA LEU A 40 -38.36 -13.28 -16.04
C LEU A 40 -38.53 -13.07 -14.52
N PRO A 41 -39.49 -12.20 -14.06
CA PRO A 41 -39.74 -11.96 -12.65
C PRO A 41 -39.95 -13.23 -11.81
N SER A 42 -40.59 -14.27 -12.38
CA SER A 42 -40.79 -15.58 -11.75
C SER A 42 -39.52 -16.36 -11.47
N ASP A 43 -38.46 -16.18 -12.29
CA ASP A 43 -37.20 -16.94 -12.19
C ASP A 43 -36.19 -16.21 -11.33
N VAL A 44 -36.37 -14.90 -11.13
CA VAL A 44 -35.47 -14.08 -10.30
C VAL A 44 -35.44 -14.60 -8.86
N LEU A 45 -36.60 -15.02 -8.30
CA LEU A 45 -36.67 -15.58 -6.95
C LEU A 45 -35.94 -16.90 -6.82
N LYS A 46 -36.00 -17.77 -7.83
CA LYS A 46 -35.27 -19.05 -7.85
C LYS A 46 -33.74 -18.79 -7.91
N LEU A 47 -33.30 -17.86 -8.76
CA LEU A 47 -31.91 -17.48 -8.84
C LEU A 47 -31.43 -16.84 -7.52
N GLN A 48 -32.22 -15.97 -6.91
CA GLN A 48 -31.89 -15.37 -5.61
C GLN A 48 -31.67 -16.45 -4.53
N GLN A 49 -32.54 -17.48 -4.48
CA GLN A 49 -32.38 -18.61 -3.56
C GLN A 49 -31.10 -19.39 -3.87
N LEU A 50 -30.79 -19.66 -5.16
CA LEU A 50 -29.58 -20.32 -5.58
C LEU A 50 -28.31 -19.54 -5.19
N LEU A 51 -28.31 -18.22 -5.38
CA LEU A 51 -27.20 -17.36 -5.01
C LEU A 51 -27.01 -17.30 -3.48
N LYS A 52 -28.10 -17.27 -2.71
CA LYS A 52 -28.09 -17.35 -1.24
C LYS A 52 -27.58 -18.70 -0.72
N SER A 53 -27.57 -19.77 -1.54
CA SER A 53 -26.93 -21.04 -1.17
C SER A 53 -25.42 -20.94 -0.90
N GLY A 54 -24.79 -19.82 -1.23
CA GLY A 54 -23.43 -19.49 -0.88
C GLY A 54 -22.36 -20.11 -1.81
N GLY A 55 -22.73 -20.64 -2.98
CA GLY A 55 -21.79 -21.25 -3.92
C GLY A 55 -20.68 -20.32 -4.36
N ASP A 56 -21.02 -19.10 -4.75
CA ASP A 56 -20.04 -18.09 -5.18
C ASP A 56 -19.21 -17.57 -4.01
N VAL A 57 -19.82 -17.36 -2.86
CA VAL A 57 -19.09 -16.95 -1.62
C VAL A 57 -18.06 -18.00 -1.22
N ARG A 58 -18.41 -19.31 -1.33
CA ARG A 58 -17.44 -20.40 -1.08
C ARG A 58 -16.27 -20.39 -2.07
N LYS A 59 -16.54 -20.19 -3.37
CA LYS A 59 -15.49 -20.10 -4.42
C LYS A 59 -14.54 -18.94 -4.14
N ILE A 60 -15.08 -17.78 -3.79
CA ILE A 60 -14.28 -16.60 -3.46
C ILE A 60 -13.45 -16.81 -2.20
N ASN A 61 -14.03 -17.37 -1.14
CA ASN A 61 -13.29 -17.67 0.08
C ASN A 61 -12.15 -18.68 -0.18
N LYS A 62 -12.36 -19.67 -1.05
CA LYS A 62 -11.31 -20.63 -1.47
C LYS A 62 -10.18 -19.90 -2.21
N GLU A 63 -10.49 -18.98 -3.10
CA GLU A 63 -9.49 -18.22 -3.84
C GLU A 63 -8.73 -17.23 -2.92
N ILE A 64 -9.40 -16.58 -1.99
CA ILE A 64 -8.76 -15.77 -0.95
C ILE A 64 -7.77 -16.61 -0.14
N ALA A 65 -8.19 -17.79 0.32
CA ALA A 65 -7.31 -18.69 1.09
C ALA A 65 -6.10 -19.15 0.28
N ARG A 66 -6.29 -19.49 -1.01
CA ARG A 66 -5.21 -19.89 -1.92
C ARG A 66 -4.17 -18.77 -2.11
N ILE A 67 -4.63 -17.55 -2.37
CA ILE A 67 -3.75 -16.38 -2.55
C ILE A 67 -3.04 -16.07 -1.24
N THR A 68 -3.74 -16.13 -0.10
CA THR A 68 -3.16 -15.88 1.21
C THR A 68 -1.97 -16.82 1.47
N GLY A 69 -2.14 -18.12 1.30
CA GLY A 69 -1.06 -19.10 1.53
C GLY A 69 0.15 -18.92 0.61
N LEU A 70 -0.06 -18.56 -0.67
CA LEU A 70 1.04 -18.24 -1.58
C LEU A 70 1.83 -17.00 -1.12
N GLN A 71 1.12 -15.96 -0.69
CA GLN A 71 1.76 -14.70 -0.28
C GLN A 71 2.51 -14.82 1.04
N GLU A 72 2.03 -15.63 1.99
CA GLU A 72 2.75 -15.89 3.24
C GLU A 72 4.17 -16.40 2.98
N LYS A 73 4.33 -17.36 2.06
CA LYS A 73 5.64 -17.89 1.68
C LYS A 73 6.53 -16.82 1.05
N GLU A 74 5.97 -16.02 0.16
CA GLU A 74 6.74 -14.97 -0.53
C GLU A 74 7.13 -13.84 0.40
N ILE A 75 6.27 -13.41 1.31
CA ILE A 75 6.60 -12.41 2.34
C ILE A 75 7.80 -12.87 3.18
N LYS A 76 7.79 -14.15 3.61
CA LYS A 76 8.93 -14.72 4.35
C LYS A 76 10.24 -14.67 3.56
N ASN A 77 10.17 -15.01 2.26
CA ASN A 77 11.33 -14.96 1.38
C ASN A 77 11.85 -13.52 1.20
N ILE A 78 10.95 -12.55 0.96
CA ILE A 78 11.32 -11.13 0.82
C ILE A 78 12.05 -10.65 2.08
N ILE A 79 11.49 -10.90 3.27
CA ILE A 79 12.11 -10.49 4.53
C ILE A 79 13.52 -11.12 4.70
N LYS A 80 13.67 -12.41 4.36
CA LYS A 80 14.98 -13.09 4.42
C LYS A 80 15.98 -12.47 3.45
N THR A 81 15.59 -12.26 2.19
CA THR A 81 16.46 -11.66 1.15
C THR A 81 16.93 -10.26 1.54
N VAL A 82 16.02 -9.44 2.08
CA VAL A 82 16.37 -8.08 2.54
C VAL A 82 17.31 -8.13 3.74
N ALA A 83 17.10 -9.05 4.67
CA ALA A 83 17.98 -9.24 5.83
C ALA A 83 19.39 -9.64 5.43
N GLU A 84 19.51 -10.59 4.51
CA GLU A 84 20.78 -11.08 3.98
C GLU A 84 21.57 -9.95 3.30
N ASP A 85 20.91 -9.21 2.41
CA ASP A 85 21.49 -8.07 1.72
C ASP A 85 21.99 -6.97 2.70
N ALA A 86 21.17 -6.65 3.73
CA ALA A 86 21.55 -5.66 4.74
C ALA A 86 22.69 -6.12 5.64
N TYR A 87 22.81 -7.42 5.90
CA TYR A 87 23.86 -7.98 6.76
C TYR A 87 25.22 -8.03 6.08
N ILE A 88 25.26 -8.34 4.79
CA ILE A 88 26.50 -8.39 4.00
C ILE A 88 27.22 -7.02 4.02
N ASP A 89 26.48 -5.94 3.97
CA ASP A 89 27.02 -4.56 3.99
C ASP A 89 27.72 -4.21 5.31
N ALA A 90 27.53 -5.00 6.37
CA ALA A 90 28.12 -4.73 7.69
C ALA A 90 29.57 -5.21 7.87
N LYS A 91 30.07 -6.09 7.01
CA LYS A 91 31.40 -6.70 7.15
C LYS A 91 32.54 -5.72 7.43
N PRO A 92 32.66 -4.55 6.75
CA PRO A 92 33.72 -3.59 7.03
C PRO A 92 33.76 -3.09 8.49
N TYR A 93 32.66 -3.03 9.19
CA TYR A 93 32.60 -2.61 10.60
C TYR A 93 33.20 -3.66 11.54
N TYR A 94 33.00 -4.95 11.25
CA TYR A 94 33.65 -6.05 12.00
C TYR A 94 35.15 -6.03 11.79
N ASP A 95 35.60 -5.85 10.55
CA ASP A 95 37.03 -5.77 10.22
C ASP A 95 37.70 -4.59 10.94
N TYR A 96 37.06 -3.43 10.98
CA TYR A 96 37.53 -2.25 11.69
C TYR A 96 37.66 -2.48 13.21
N ARG A 97 36.67 -3.12 13.84
CA ARG A 97 36.69 -3.46 15.27
C ARG A 97 37.48 -4.71 15.60
N GLN A 98 38.14 -5.34 14.63
CA GLN A 98 38.88 -6.61 14.78
C GLN A 98 38.04 -7.71 15.41
N LYS A 99 36.72 -7.74 15.11
CA LYS A 99 35.75 -8.75 15.58
C LYS A 99 35.54 -9.80 14.49
N SER A 100 35.33 -11.05 14.91
CA SER A 100 34.98 -12.12 13.98
C SER A 100 33.62 -11.88 13.36
N TYR A 101 33.55 -11.82 12.01
CA TYR A 101 32.31 -11.80 11.28
C TYR A 101 31.65 -13.18 11.33
N ILE A 102 30.44 -13.24 11.86
CA ILE A 102 29.65 -14.48 11.92
C ILE A 102 28.94 -14.63 10.58
N PRO A 103 29.01 -15.79 9.88
CA PRO A 103 28.23 -16.01 8.67
C PRO A 103 26.73 -15.81 8.90
N PHE A 104 26.02 -15.29 7.89
CA PHE A 104 24.59 -14.93 8.00
C PHE A 104 23.73 -16.06 8.57
N GLU A 105 23.89 -17.28 8.05
CA GLU A 105 23.07 -18.43 8.49
C GLU A 105 23.46 -18.94 9.91
N GLU A 106 24.67 -18.65 10.36
CA GLU A 106 25.18 -19.06 11.68
C GLU A 106 24.88 -18.04 12.77
N ASN A 107 24.47 -16.83 12.43
CA ASN A 107 24.16 -15.78 13.39
C ASN A 107 22.78 -16.03 14.02
N VAL A 108 22.79 -16.74 15.17
CA VAL A 108 21.57 -17.20 15.84
C VAL A 108 20.61 -16.06 16.22
N GLU A 109 21.15 -14.94 16.73
CA GLU A 109 20.32 -13.79 17.14
C GLU A 109 19.68 -13.13 15.92
N LEU A 110 20.43 -12.96 14.85
CA LEU A 110 19.92 -12.46 13.59
C LEU A 110 18.79 -13.36 13.02
N GLN A 111 18.98 -14.68 13.07
CA GLN A 111 17.96 -15.63 12.61
C GLN A 111 16.68 -15.58 13.48
N LYS A 112 16.78 -15.29 14.79
CA LYS A 112 15.61 -15.04 15.65
C LYS A 112 14.87 -13.77 15.25
N ILE A 113 15.59 -12.69 14.97
CA ILE A 113 15.03 -11.41 14.50
C ILE A 113 14.28 -11.62 13.19
N ILE A 114 14.89 -12.30 12.21
CA ILE A 114 14.29 -12.61 10.92
C ILE A 114 12.97 -13.36 11.11
N LYS A 115 12.96 -14.44 11.90
CA LYS A 115 11.76 -15.24 12.18
C LYS A 115 10.65 -14.42 12.85
N SER A 116 11.02 -13.55 13.79
CA SER A 116 10.07 -12.67 14.50
C SER A 116 9.39 -11.70 13.52
N ILE A 117 10.17 -11.03 12.67
CA ILE A 117 9.65 -10.04 11.71
C ILE A 117 8.88 -10.73 10.58
N GLN A 118 9.33 -11.90 10.11
CA GLN A 118 8.55 -12.73 9.18
C GLN A 118 7.17 -13.03 9.75
N LYS A 119 7.12 -13.51 11.00
CA LYS A 119 5.86 -13.84 11.68
C LYS A 119 4.97 -12.60 11.80
N GLN A 120 5.48 -11.48 12.31
CA GLN A 120 4.72 -10.24 12.47
C GLN A 120 4.15 -9.74 11.14
N THR A 121 4.95 -9.73 10.07
CA THR A 121 4.54 -9.26 8.74
C THR A 121 3.48 -10.18 8.14
N VAL A 122 3.64 -11.49 8.27
CA VAL A 122 2.66 -12.50 7.81
C VAL A 122 1.37 -12.40 8.61
N ASP A 123 1.43 -12.34 9.95
CA ASP A 123 0.23 -12.24 10.80
C ASP A 123 -0.57 -10.98 10.46
N THR A 124 0.10 -9.85 10.24
CA THR A 124 -0.55 -8.61 9.79
C THR A 124 -1.20 -8.78 8.43
N TYR A 125 -0.51 -9.41 7.46
CA TYR A 125 -1.07 -9.70 6.14
C TYR A 125 -2.32 -10.59 6.23
N VAL A 126 -2.27 -11.67 7.02
CA VAL A 126 -3.42 -12.57 7.23
C VAL A 126 -4.61 -11.82 7.85
N ASN A 127 -4.36 -10.92 8.79
CA ASN A 127 -5.41 -10.08 9.38
C ASN A 127 -6.01 -9.12 8.34
N LEU A 128 -5.21 -8.50 7.48
CA LEU A 128 -5.69 -7.68 6.37
C LEU A 128 -6.56 -8.50 5.41
N ALA A 129 -6.15 -9.72 5.07
CA ALA A 129 -6.89 -10.63 4.22
C ALA A 129 -8.23 -11.11 4.84
N LYS A 130 -8.28 -11.26 6.17
CA LYS A 130 -9.53 -11.61 6.91
C LYS A 130 -10.47 -10.42 7.08
N ALA A 131 -9.95 -9.19 7.13
CA ALA A 131 -10.73 -7.97 7.35
C ALA A 131 -11.26 -7.35 6.05
N GLN A 132 -11.53 -8.17 5.02
CA GLN A 132 -11.99 -7.69 3.72
C GLN A 132 -13.43 -7.17 3.76
N ALA A 133 -13.64 -6.03 3.12
CA ALA A 133 -14.93 -5.38 3.01
C ALA A 133 -15.08 -4.64 1.68
N PHE A 134 -16.33 -4.35 1.28
CA PHE A 134 -16.66 -3.36 0.27
C PHE A 134 -17.31 -2.15 0.91
N MET A 135 -17.13 -0.97 0.32
CA MET A 135 -17.86 0.23 0.71
C MET A 135 -19.23 0.21 0.00
N ILE A 136 -20.28 -0.03 0.74
CA ILE A 136 -21.65 -0.08 0.23
C ILE A 136 -22.47 1.06 0.83
N ARG A 137 -23.46 1.55 0.09
CA ARG A 137 -24.42 2.54 0.57
C ARG A 137 -25.16 1.99 1.78
N ASP A 138 -25.29 2.81 2.81
CA ASP A 138 -26.13 2.47 3.95
C ASP A 138 -27.61 2.54 3.54
N LEU A 139 -28.34 1.44 3.74
CA LEU A 139 -29.77 1.39 3.44
C LEU A 139 -30.60 2.46 4.19
N ARG A 140 -30.12 2.87 5.38
CA ARG A 140 -30.81 3.90 6.20
C ARG A 140 -30.40 5.32 5.81
N ASN A 141 -29.22 5.50 5.21
CA ASN A 141 -28.72 6.78 4.72
C ASN A 141 -27.93 6.57 3.43
N PRO A 142 -28.59 6.63 2.26
CA PRO A 142 -27.97 6.36 0.96
C PRO A 142 -26.79 7.27 0.58
N ASN A 143 -26.62 8.40 1.28
CA ASN A 143 -25.48 9.30 1.09
C ASN A 143 -24.22 8.86 1.84
N VAL A 144 -24.33 7.84 2.71
CA VAL A 144 -23.21 7.34 3.51
C VAL A 144 -22.76 5.97 3.00
N LEU A 145 -21.46 5.84 2.76
CA LEU A 145 -20.82 4.57 2.45
C LEU A 145 -20.31 3.91 3.73
N LYS A 146 -20.66 2.63 3.95
CA LYS A 146 -20.20 1.84 5.11
C LYS A 146 -19.39 0.63 4.66
N PRO A 147 -18.27 0.32 5.38
CA PRO A 147 -17.55 -0.92 5.15
C PRO A 147 -18.42 -2.12 5.53
N THR A 148 -18.68 -2.98 4.57
CA THR A 148 -19.57 -4.15 4.72
C THR A 148 -18.77 -5.40 4.38
N LYS A 149 -18.76 -6.39 5.28
CA LYS A 149 -18.07 -7.68 5.05
C LYS A 149 -18.48 -8.28 3.72
N PHE A 150 -17.55 -8.93 3.03
CA PHE A 150 -17.72 -9.42 1.66
C PHE A 150 -19.04 -10.18 1.44
N ALA A 151 -19.34 -11.21 2.23
CA ALA A 151 -20.56 -12.00 2.04
C ALA A 151 -21.84 -11.15 2.15
N LYS A 152 -21.92 -10.26 3.16
CA LYS A 152 -23.05 -9.36 3.32
C LYS A 152 -23.14 -8.35 2.17
N ALA A 153 -22.00 -7.85 1.71
CA ALA A 153 -21.92 -6.96 0.57
C ALA A 153 -22.44 -7.62 -0.70
N TYR A 154 -22.01 -8.84 -0.97
CA TYR A 154 -22.44 -9.65 -2.11
C TYR A 154 -23.96 -9.82 -2.12
N TYR A 155 -24.56 -10.25 -1.00
CA TYR A 155 -26.01 -10.44 -0.92
C TYR A 155 -26.77 -9.11 -1.01
N SER A 156 -26.29 -8.04 -0.37
CA SER A 156 -26.95 -6.72 -0.44
C SER A 156 -27.03 -6.20 -1.88
N VAL A 157 -25.95 -6.34 -2.64
CA VAL A 157 -25.88 -5.91 -4.05
C VAL A 157 -26.83 -6.73 -4.93
N ILE A 158 -26.90 -8.04 -4.71
CA ILE A 158 -27.82 -8.92 -5.43
C ILE A 158 -29.28 -8.59 -5.10
N ASP A 159 -29.60 -8.38 -3.81
CA ASP A 159 -30.94 -8.01 -3.38
C ASP A 159 -31.36 -6.65 -3.94
N GLU A 160 -30.48 -5.64 -3.97
CA GLU A 160 -30.73 -4.33 -4.58
C GLU A 160 -31.04 -4.46 -6.09
N ALA A 161 -30.27 -5.27 -6.83
CA ALA A 161 -30.49 -5.52 -8.24
C ALA A 161 -31.87 -6.22 -8.48
N VAL A 162 -32.20 -7.19 -7.64
CA VAL A 162 -33.50 -7.89 -7.70
C VAL A 162 -34.68 -6.92 -7.43
N GLN A 163 -34.59 -6.12 -6.36
CA GLN A 163 -35.64 -5.15 -6.00
C GLN A 163 -35.81 -4.09 -7.09
N ALA A 164 -34.74 -3.54 -7.64
CA ALA A 164 -34.82 -2.56 -8.71
C ALA A 164 -35.53 -3.12 -9.96
N THR A 165 -35.30 -4.41 -10.26
CA THR A 165 -35.98 -5.11 -11.37
C THR A 165 -37.47 -5.35 -11.10
N GLN A 166 -37.85 -5.70 -9.86
CA GLN A 166 -39.23 -6.02 -9.50
C GLN A 166 -40.11 -4.78 -9.34
N GLN A 167 -39.55 -3.68 -8.82
CA GLN A 167 -40.33 -2.48 -8.49
C GLN A 167 -40.53 -1.52 -9.67
N GLY A 168 -39.78 -1.71 -10.77
CA GLY A 168 -39.86 -0.84 -11.96
C GLY A 168 -39.54 0.65 -11.69
N THR A 169 -38.97 0.97 -10.52
CA THR A 169 -38.75 2.35 -10.05
C THR A 169 -37.51 3.00 -10.67
N ILE A 170 -36.58 2.21 -11.14
CA ILE A 170 -35.37 2.66 -11.87
C ILE A 170 -35.17 1.71 -13.04
N ASP A 171 -34.80 2.24 -14.21
CA ASP A 171 -34.34 1.40 -15.31
C ASP A 171 -33.25 0.46 -14.80
N TYR A 172 -33.44 -0.83 -15.02
CA TYR A 172 -32.54 -1.89 -14.58
C TYR A 172 -31.07 -1.59 -14.96
N ASN A 173 -30.84 -1.13 -16.20
CA ASN A 173 -29.50 -0.83 -16.68
C ASN A 173 -28.83 0.29 -15.87
N THR A 174 -29.58 1.28 -15.45
CA THR A 174 -29.08 2.38 -14.59
C THR A 174 -28.77 1.88 -13.18
N ALA A 175 -29.63 1.05 -12.58
CA ALA A 175 -29.39 0.46 -11.26
C ALA A 175 -28.16 -0.45 -11.29
N MET A 176 -28.07 -1.33 -12.28
CA MET A 176 -26.94 -2.22 -12.53
C MET A 176 -25.62 -1.42 -12.67
N ARG A 177 -25.61 -0.40 -13.53
CA ARG A 177 -24.44 0.44 -13.75
C ARG A 177 -23.94 1.08 -12.47
N ARG A 178 -24.82 1.72 -11.70
CA ARG A 178 -24.48 2.39 -10.43
C ARG A 178 -23.87 1.41 -9.42
N THR A 179 -24.45 0.24 -9.28
CA THR A 179 -23.97 -0.79 -8.36
C THR A 179 -22.59 -1.32 -8.74
N ILE A 180 -22.37 -1.60 -10.03
CA ILE A 180 -21.09 -2.09 -10.56
C ILE A 180 -20.01 -1.00 -10.41
N GLU A 181 -20.31 0.24 -10.75
CA GLU A 181 -19.40 1.36 -10.57
C GLU A 181 -19.00 1.55 -9.11
N GLN A 182 -19.97 1.45 -8.19
CA GLN A 182 -19.68 1.55 -6.75
C GLN A 182 -18.74 0.43 -6.27
N LEU A 183 -18.95 -0.81 -6.68
CA LEU A 183 -18.09 -1.93 -6.34
C LEU A 183 -16.68 -1.78 -6.92
N ALA A 184 -16.57 -1.41 -8.19
CA ALA A 184 -15.31 -1.20 -8.86
C ALA A 184 -14.52 -0.03 -8.24
N ASP A 185 -15.20 1.07 -7.91
CA ASP A 185 -14.57 2.25 -7.28
C ASP A 185 -14.10 1.95 -5.85
N SER A 186 -14.92 1.20 -5.09
CA SER A 186 -14.53 0.73 -3.77
C SER A 186 -13.30 -0.16 -3.85
N GLY A 187 -13.31 -1.14 -4.74
CA GLY A 187 -12.44 -2.30 -4.69
C GLY A 187 -12.57 -3.05 -3.36
N ILE A 188 -11.83 -4.15 -3.23
CA ILE A 188 -11.71 -4.81 -1.93
C ILE A 188 -10.93 -3.90 -0.98
N ARG A 189 -11.48 -3.71 0.21
CA ARG A 189 -10.86 -2.87 1.25
C ARG A 189 -10.50 -3.70 2.47
N SER A 190 -9.40 -3.34 3.11
CA SER A 190 -9.09 -3.73 4.48
C SER A 190 -9.68 -2.69 5.44
N VAL A 191 -10.23 -3.15 6.56
CA VAL A 191 -10.87 -2.29 7.57
C VAL A 191 -10.07 -2.36 8.86
N THR A 192 -9.59 -1.20 9.32
CA THR A 192 -8.97 -1.06 10.65
C THR A 192 -10.00 -0.47 11.60
N TYR A 193 -10.27 -1.18 12.68
CA TYR A 193 -11.32 -0.81 13.64
C TYR A 193 -10.80 0.04 14.80
N ASN A 194 -9.53 -0.05 15.12
CA ASN A 194 -8.90 0.64 16.23
C ASN A 194 -8.00 1.75 15.72
N THR A 195 -8.55 2.95 15.53
CA THR A 195 -7.77 4.16 15.32
C THR A 195 -7.70 4.94 16.63
N PRO A 196 -6.65 5.73 16.88
CA PRO A 196 -6.58 6.59 18.07
C PRO A 196 -7.78 7.53 18.23
N THR A 197 -8.41 7.90 17.13
CA THR A 197 -9.60 8.78 17.08
C THR A 197 -10.94 8.01 17.16
N GLY A 198 -10.92 6.68 17.33
CA GLY A 198 -12.12 5.85 17.32
C GLY A 198 -12.83 5.74 15.95
N ARG A 199 -12.30 6.36 14.90
CA ARG A 199 -12.85 6.29 13.55
C ARG A 199 -12.38 5.03 12.84
N ARG A 200 -13.29 4.38 12.10
CA ARG A 200 -12.92 3.28 11.21
C ARG A 200 -12.13 3.82 10.03
N TYR A 201 -10.94 3.29 9.84
CA TYR A 201 -10.11 3.60 8.69
C TYR A 201 -10.18 2.46 7.67
N THR A 202 -10.38 2.79 6.41
CA THR A 202 -10.40 1.80 5.33
C THR A 202 -9.45 2.21 4.23
N GLN A 203 -8.75 1.24 3.64
CA GLN A 203 -7.91 1.43 2.47
C GLN A 203 -8.08 0.26 1.50
N ARG A 204 -7.75 0.46 0.22
CA ARG A 204 -7.75 -0.65 -0.73
C ARG A 204 -6.79 -1.74 -0.25
N LEU A 205 -7.16 -3.00 -0.46
CA LEU A 205 -6.40 -4.14 0.06
C LEU A 205 -4.99 -4.20 -0.57
N ASP A 206 -4.86 -3.92 -1.87
CA ASP A 206 -3.57 -3.83 -2.57
C ASP A 206 -2.63 -2.79 -1.93
N THR A 207 -3.17 -1.63 -1.56
CA THR A 207 -2.44 -0.57 -0.87
C THR A 207 -2.05 -0.98 0.55
N ALA A 208 -2.98 -1.64 1.27
CA ALA A 208 -2.73 -2.14 2.62
C ALA A 208 -1.63 -3.21 2.64
N VAL A 209 -1.66 -4.14 1.69
CA VAL A 209 -0.66 -5.20 1.54
C VAL A 209 0.71 -4.61 1.17
N ARG A 210 0.76 -3.68 0.20
CA ARG A 210 2.02 -2.98 -0.13
C ARG A 210 2.63 -2.31 1.10
N ARG A 211 1.81 -1.60 1.88
CA ARG A 211 2.28 -0.94 3.11
C ARG A 211 2.82 -1.95 4.11
N ASN A 212 2.08 -3.01 4.40
CA ASN A 212 2.50 -4.05 5.34
C ASN A 212 3.86 -4.66 4.99
N ILE A 213 4.10 -4.95 3.71
CA ILE A 213 5.38 -5.51 3.26
C ILE A 213 6.50 -4.48 3.39
N LEU A 214 6.25 -3.22 3.02
CA LEU A 214 7.23 -2.14 3.19
C LEU A 214 7.57 -1.88 4.65
N ASP A 215 6.58 -1.97 5.55
CA ASP A 215 6.80 -1.86 7.00
C ASP A 215 7.64 -3.04 7.52
N GLY A 216 7.39 -4.26 7.01
CA GLY A 216 8.20 -5.44 7.28
C GLY A 216 9.65 -5.30 6.79
N ILE A 217 9.85 -4.78 5.57
CA ILE A 217 11.19 -4.50 5.01
C ILE A 217 11.93 -3.46 5.84
N ARG A 218 11.26 -2.39 6.25
CA ARG A 218 11.86 -1.40 7.15
C ARG A 218 12.24 -2.03 8.49
N ALA A 219 11.33 -2.80 9.08
CA ALA A 219 11.54 -3.44 10.37
C ALA A 219 12.74 -4.40 10.33
N ILE A 220 12.91 -5.16 9.25
CA ILE A 220 14.05 -6.07 9.13
C ILE A 220 15.36 -5.32 8.93
N ASN A 221 15.39 -4.25 8.12
CA ASN A 221 16.58 -3.40 8.00
C ASN A 221 16.98 -2.81 9.36
N GLN A 222 16.02 -2.29 10.13
CA GLN A 222 16.28 -1.78 11.48
C GLN A 222 16.79 -2.89 12.41
N GLY A 223 16.13 -4.06 12.43
CA GLY A 223 16.54 -5.18 13.28
C GLY A 223 17.93 -5.71 12.96
N VAL A 224 18.30 -5.78 11.68
CA VAL A 224 19.68 -6.13 11.25
C VAL A 224 20.67 -5.07 11.73
N GLN A 225 20.38 -3.78 11.52
CA GLN A 225 21.26 -2.69 11.94
C GLN A 225 21.44 -2.63 13.47
N ASP A 226 20.39 -2.89 14.22
CA ASP A 226 20.47 -2.91 15.69
C ASP A 226 21.31 -4.10 16.18
N GLU A 227 21.16 -5.27 15.55
CA GLU A 227 21.92 -6.46 15.95
C GLU A 227 23.42 -6.32 15.62
N ILE A 228 23.75 -5.92 14.39
CA ILE A 228 25.17 -5.68 14.03
C ILE A 228 25.76 -4.53 14.84
N GLY A 229 24.98 -3.48 15.13
CA GLY A 229 25.42 -2.37 15.98
C GLY A 229 25.80 -2.82 17.39
N LYS A 230 25.05 -3.76 17.99
CA LYS A 230 25.44 -4.37 19.27
C LYS A 230 26.74 -5.15 19.16
N GLN A 231 26.92 -5.92 18.08
CA GLN A 231 28.10 -6.78 17.89
C GLN A 231 29.39 -5.97 17.70
N PHE A 232 29.37 -4.82 17.02
CA PHE A 232 30.52 -3.96 16.87
C PHE A 232 30.55 -2.75 17.85
N GLU A 233 29.64 -2.72 18.85
CA GLU A 233 29.59 -1.70 19.90
C GLU A 233 29.41 -0.28 19.32
N ALA A 234 28.35 -0.12 18.50
CA ALA A 234 27.97 1.16 17.95
C ALA A 234 27.54 2.14 19.05
N ASP A 235 28.04 3.37 18.98
CA ASP A 235 27.73 4.45 19.92
C ASP A 235 26.84 5.54 19.33
N GLY A 236 26.47 5.41 18.04
CA GLY A 236 25.61 6.34 17.35
C GLY A 236 24.69 5.72 16.30
N LYS A 237 23.80 6.55 15.78
CA LYS A 237 22.84 6.24 14.72
C LYS A 237 22.89 7.31 13.64
N GLU A 238 22.77 6.90 12.38
CA GLU A 238 22.54 7.79 11.24
C GLU A 238 21.19 7.47 10.61
N ILE A 239 20.31 8.46 10.46
CA ILE A 239 18.98 8.27 9.85
C ILE A 239 19.15 8.17 8.33
N THR A 240 18.54 7.16 7.71
CA THR A 240 18.53 7.00 6.25
C THR A 240 17.89 8.19 5.54
N VAL A 241 18.30 8.45 4.30
CA VAL A 241 17.80 9.54 3.47
C VAL A 241 16.84 9.01 2.42
N HIS A 242 15.70 9.66 2.28
CA HIS A 242 14.74 9.40 1.21
C HIS A 242 14.49 10.65 0.38
N ALA A 243 14.52 10.51 -0.93
CA ALA A 243 14.11 11.58 -1.83
C ALA A 243 12.63 11.94 -1.59
N ASN A 244 12.33 13.23 -1.53
CA ASN A 244 10.98 13.74 -1.29
C ASN A 244 10.39 13.27 0.05
N SER A 245 11.19 13.35 1.11
CA SER A 245 10.77 12.99 2.47
C SER A 245 9.59 13.82 2.94
N ALA A 246 8.83 13.28 3.90
CA ALA A 246 7.75 14.01 4.54
C ALA A 246 8.33 15.18 5.37
N PRO A 247 7.58 16.30 5.51
CA PRO A 247 8.10 17.53 6.14
C PRO A 247 8.61 17.38 7.57
N ASP A 248 8.07 16.43 8.33
CA ASP A 248 8.46 16.15 9.71
C ASP A 248 9.80 15.42 9.83
N HIS A 249 10.16 14.59 8.85
CA HIS A 249 11.41 13.84 8.83
C HIS A 249 12.49 14.43 7.92
N GLU A 250 12.12 15.37 7.04
CA GLU A 250 13.08 16.00 6.14
C GLU A 250 14.23 16.72 6.87
N PRO A 251 14.01 17.44 7.99
CA PRO A 251 15.07 18.14 8.68
C PRO A 251 16.11 17.23 9.36
N ILE A 252 15.75 15.99 9.66
CA ILE A 252 16.55 15.08 10.49
C ILE A 252 17.19 13.93 9.72
N GLN A 253 16.75 13.69 8.48
CA GLN A 253 17.32 12.60 7.66
C GLN A 253 18.78 12.89 7.31
N GLY A 254 19.62 11.84 7.29
CA GLY A 254 21.05 11.94 6.98
C GLY A 254 21.90 12.49 8.12
N HIS A 255 21.32 12.95 9.23
CA HIS A 255 22.06 13.39 10.39
C HIS A 255 22.50 12.20 11.26
N GLN A 256 23.63 12.35 11.93
CA GLN A 256 24.18 11.42 12.90
C GLN A 256 23.85 11.88 14.33
N PHE A 257 23.50 10.92 15.18
CA PHE A 257 23.09 11.14 16.56
C PHE A 257 23.83 10.20 17.49
N THR A 258 24.12 10.60 18.73
CA THR A 258 24.46 9.63 19.78
C THR A 258 23.24 8.73 20.05
N ASN A 259 23.45 7.54 20.61
CA ASN A 259 22.34 6.67 20.99
C ASN A 259 21.34 7.40 21.94
N GLU A 260 21.84 8.19 22.91
CA GLU A 260 21.01 8.96 23.82
C GLU A 260 20.13 10.01 23.10
N GLU A 261 20.71 10.78 22.17
CA GLU A 261 19.95 11.80 21.43
C GLU A 261 18.94 11.17 20.46
N TYR A 262 19.26 10.01 19.91
CA TYR A 262 18.32 9.24 19.12
C TYR A 262 17.14 8.70 19.96
N ASP A 263 17.38 8.28 21.19
CA ASP A 263 16.32 7.85 22.11
C ASP A 263 15.40 9.01 22.48
N LYS A 264 15.94 10.24 22.69
CA LYS A 264 15.13 11.47 22.89
C LYS A 264 14.23 11.74 21.68
N LEU A 265 14.77 11.61 20.45
CA LEU A 265 13.98 11.73 19.22
C LEU A 265 12.81 10.74 19.20
N GLN A 266 13.07 9.48 19.55
CA GLN A 266 12.04 8.43 19.56
C GLN A 266 10.98 8.62 20.66
N ASN A 267 11.35 9.29 21.76
CA ASN A 267 10.47 9.58 22.90
C ASN A 267 9.73 10.93 22.76
N ASN A 268 9.80 11.60 21.60
CA ASN A 268 9.16 12.90 21.37
C ASN A 268 9.69 14.01 22.29
N GLU A 269 10.99 14.02 22.50
CA GLU A 269 11.72 15.05 23.27
C GLU A 269 12.53 15.95 22.32
N ASN A 270 13.05 17.08 22.82
CA ASN A 270 14.02 17.87 22.08
C ASN A 270 15.37 17.15 22.05
N PHE A 271 16.06 17.20 20.93
CA PHE A 271 17.30 16.49 20.70
C PHE A 271 18.29 17.31 19.86
N LYS A 272 19.52 16.83 19.72
CA LYS A 272 20.56 17.44 18.88
C LYS A 272 21.33 16.37 18.12
N ASP A 273 21.89 16.73 16.97
CA ASP A 273 22.83 15.88 16.27
C ASP A 273 24.26 15.98 16.84
N VAL A 274 25.17 15.18 16.29
CA VAL A 274 26.60 15.18 16.71
C VAL A 274 27.34 16.48 16.40
N LEU A 275 26.80 17.31 15.49
CA LEU A 275 27.36 18.63 15.16
C LEU A 275 26.81 19.73 16.08
N GLY A 276 25.87 19.40 16.97
CA GLY A 276 25.24 20.34 17.90
C GLY A 276 24.01 21.08 17.34
N ASN A 277 23.54 20.74 16.15
CA ASN A 277 22.28 21.26 15.62
C ASN A 277 21.12 20.79 16.49
N LYS A 278 20.27 21.74 16.92
CA LYS A 278 19.12 21.48 17.79
C LYS A 278 17.86 21.23 16.99
N PHE A 279 17.09 20.23 17.39
CA PHE A 279 15.80 19.88 16.81
C PHE A 279 14.73 19.87 17.90
N GLY A 280 13.53 20.32 17.55
CA GLY A 280 12.36 20.17 18.41
C GLY A 280 11.82 18.74 18.40
N ALA A 281 11.00 18.41 19.39
CA ALA A 281 10.28 17.14 19.47
C ALA A 281 9.49 16.86 18.19
N ILE A 282 9.51 15.62 17.72
CA ILE A 282 8.75 15.16 16.55
C ILE A 282 7.64 14.21 16.97
N GLU A 283 6.41 14.51 16.55
CA GLU A 283 5.23 13.72 16.94
C GLU A 283 5.24 12.30 16.38
N ARG A 284 5.92 12.10 15.24
CA ARG A 284 6.00 10.83 14.56
C ARG A 284 7.42 10.27 14.61
N PRO A 285 7.72 9.36 15.55
CA PRO A 285 9.02 8.71 15.64
C PRO A 285 9.44 8.01 14.35
N ILE A 286 10.74 7.80 14.18
CA ILE A 286 11.28 7.04 13.05
C ILE A 286 10.73 5.62 13.08
N GLY A 287 10.23 5.18 11.93
CA GLY A 287 9.74 3.82 11.74
C GLY A 287 8.28 3.55 12.08
N VAL A 288 7.50 4.55 12.52
CA VAL A 288 6.07 4.40 12.78
C VAL A 288 5.21 5.11 11.73
N TRP A 289 3.93 4.75 11.63
CA TRP A 289 2.91 5.37 10.78
C TRP A 289 3.33 5.56 9.33
N ASN A 290 3.81 4.46 8.69
CA ASN A 290 4.24 4.47 7.28
C ASN A 290 5.52 5.30 7.02
N CYS A 291 6.32 5.57 8.04
CA CYS A 291 7.68 6.05 7.89
C CYS A 291 8.54 4.94 7.28
N ARG A 292 9.37 5.28 6.29
CA ARG A 292 10.29 4.33 5.64
C ARG A 292 11.71 4.47 6.13
N HIS A 293 12.01 5.49 6.94
CA HIS A 293 13.31 5.65 7.52
C HIS A 293 13.61 4.52 8.51
N PHE A 294 14.84 4.11 8.52
CA PHE A 294 15.49 3.30 9.55
C PHE A 294 16.86 3.93 9.83
N THR A 295 17.66 3.36 10.72
CA THR A 295 18.98 3.91 11.05
C THR A 295 20.09 2.96 10.71
N TYR A 296 21.24 3.49 10.30
CA TYR A 296 22.51 2.80 10.35
C TYR A 296 23.08 2.90 11.75
N SER A 297 23.57 1.78 12.27
CA SER A 297 24.40 1.80 13.47
C SER A 297 25.81 2.24 13.09
N ILE A 298 26.36 3.21 13.77
CA ILE A 298 27.63 3.86 13.42
C ILE A 298 28.57 3.94 14.62
N ILE A 299 29.86 4.18 14.32
CA ILE A 299 30.89 4.50 15.30
C ILE A 299 31.18 6.01 15.15
N LEU A 300 30.88 6.78 16.17
CA LEU A 300 31.04 8.23 16.17
C LEU A 300 32.51 8.63 16.00
N GLY A 301 32.73 9.66 15.20
CA GLY A 301 34.08 10.14 14.86
C GLY A 301 34.83 9.29 13.85
N ILE A 302 34.29 8.12 13.46
CA ILE A 302 34.89 7.16 12.50
C ILE A 302 34.01 6.98 11.29
N SER A 303 32.74 6.68 11.50
CA SER A 303 31.78 6.51 10.41
C SER A 303 31.52 7.85 9.73
N LYS A 304 31.91 7.93 8.46
CA LYS A 304 31.62 9.12 7.64
C LYS A 304 30.14 9.18 7.35
N PRO A 305 29.51 10.37 7.43
CA PRO A 305 28.14 10.56 7.00
C PRO A 305 27.96 10.11 5.54
N ASN A 306 26.86 9.44 5.24
CA ASN A 306 26.51 9.04 3.86
C ASN A 306 26.21 10.25 2.97
N TYR A 307 25.83 11.38 3.56
CA TYR A 307 25.53 12.63 2.87
C TYR A 307 26.19 13.81 3.57
N THR A 308 26.70 14.76 2.80
CA THR A 308 27.17 16.04 3.36
C THR A 308 25.99 16.96 3.68
N ILE A 309 26.20 17.93 4.56
CA ILE A 309 25.17 18.92 4.91
C ILE A 309 24.71 19.68 3.66
N GLU A 310 25.64 20.03 2.74
CA GLU A 310 25.32 20.70 1.48
C GLU A 310 24.40 19.83 0.60
N GLN A 311 24.61 18.50 0.55
CA GLN A 311 23.75 17.59 -0.18
C GLN A 311 22.35 17.52 0.44
N LEU A 312 22.23 17.47 1.76
CA LEU A 312 20.96 17.48 2.48
C LEU A 312 20.19 18.78 2.23
N GLU A 313 20.85 19.93 2.31
CA GLU A 313 20.24 21.24 2.03
C GLU A 313 19.80 21.36 0.55
N GLN A 314 20.59 20.85 -0.40
CA GLN A 314 20.18 20.79 -1.81
C GLN A 314 18.94 19.92 -2.01
N MET A 315 18.83 18.76 -1.31
CA MET A 315 17.65 17.89 -1.38
C MET A 315 16.42 18.60 -0.80
N LYS A 316 16.56 19.26 0.33
CA LYS A 316 15.51 20.05 0.97
C LYS A 316 15.05 21.22 0.08
N ALA A 317 15.98 21.98 -0.48
CA ALA A 317 15.68 23.08 -1.42
C ALA A 317 14.94 22.55 -2.67
N LYS A 318 15.36 21.39 -3.22
CA LYS A 318 14.69 20.74 -4.33
C LYS A 318 13.27 20.29 -3.96
N ASN A 319 13.06 19.73 -2.77
CA ASN A 319 11.73 19.36 -2.29
C ASN A 319 10.83 20.58 -2.14
N ALA A 320 11.33 21.64 -1.52
CA ALA A 320 10.59 22.89 -1.33
C ALA A 320 10.27 23.59 -2.66
N LYS A 321 11.22 23.62 -3.62
CA LYS A 321 11.02 24.20 -4.95
C LYS A 321 9.85 23.55 -5.69
N GLY A 322 9.69 22.25 -5.58
CA GLY A 322 8.56 21.48 -6.09
C GLY A 322 8.07 21.88 -7.48
N TYR A 323 6.75 22.01 -7.63
CA TYR A 323 6.06 22.36 -8.87
C TYR A 323 4.88 23.31 -8.60
N THR A 324 4.70 24.35 -9.41
CA THR A 324 3.52 25.21 -9.35
C THR A 324 2.69 24.99 -10.63
N ASP A 325 1.41 24.66 -10.47
CA ASP A 325 0.50 24.43 -11.58
C ASP A 325 0.03 25.73 -12.25
N LYS A 326 -0.70 25.60 -13.37
CA LYS A 326 -1.21 26.76 -14.13
C LYS A 326 -2.23 27.61 -13.37
N GLN A 327 -2.80 27.08 -12.27
CA GLN A 327 -3.74 27.76 -11.40
C GLN A 327 -3.02 28.44 -10.21
N GLY A 328 -1.69 28.42 -10.17
CA GLY A 328 -0.89 29.00 -9.12
C GLY A 328 -0.78 28.13 -7.83
N ARG A 329 -1.27 26.88 -7.84
CA ARG A 329 -1.13 26.00 -6.67
C ARG A 329 0.28 25.43 -6.65
N HIS A 330 0.96 25.62 -5.52
CA HIS A 330 2.29 25.08 -5.28
C HIS A 330 2.21 23.69 -4.65
N TYR A 331 3.04 22.77 -5.13
CA TYR A 331 3.24 21.42 -4.59
C TYR A 331 4.71 21.22 -4.28
N THR A 332 5.05 20.86 -3.03
CA THR A 332 6.40 20.34 -2.74
C THR A 332 6.61 19.03 -3.50
N MET A 333 7.87 18.57 -3.65
CA MET A 333 8.11 17.27 -4.29
C MET A 333 7.45 16.12 -3.55
N TYR A 334 7.37 16.19 -2.22
CA TYR A 334 6.57 15.26 -1.42
C TYR A 334 5.09 15.26 -1.86
N GLN A 335 4.47 16.44 -1.95
CA GLN A 335 3.07 16.57 -2.40
C GLN A 335 2.89 16.12 -3.86
N CYS A 336 3.88 16.39 -4.73
CA CYS A 336 3.88 15.85 -6.10
C CYS A 336 3.82 14.32 -6.11
N THR A 337 4.57 13.64 -5.22
CA THR A 337 4.51 12.17 -5.13
C THR A 337 3.17 11.67 -4.59
N GLN A 338 2.52 12.39 -3.68
CA GLN A 338 1.18 12.02 -3.19
C GLN A 338 0.12 12.18 -4.28
N GLU A 339 0.16 13.28 -5.05
CA GLU A 339 -0.76 13.49 -6.17
C GLU A 339 -0.54 12.46 -7.29
N GLN A 340 0.70 12.10 -7.59
CA GLN A 340 1.03 11.02 -8.52
C GLN A 340 0.35 9.70 -8.08
N ARG A 341 0.45 9.32 -6.81
CA ARG A 341 -0.20 8.12 -6.25
C ARG A 341 -1.72 8.19 -6.31
N ARG A 342 -2.30 9.37 -6.10
CA ARG A 342 -3.74 9.58 -6.25
C ARG A 342 -4.18 9.29 -7.70
N LEU A 343 -3.46 9.82 -8.69
CA LEU A 343 -3.74 9.58 -10.10
C LEU A 343 -3.57 8.10 -10.49
N GLU A 344 -2.52 7.42 -10.01
CA GLU A 344 -2.33 5.97 -10.18
C GLU A 344 -3.55 5.18 -9.68
N THR A 345 -4.08 5.55 -8.52
CA THR A 345 -5.28 4.92 -7.94
C THR A 345 -6.52 5.19 -8.78
N GLU A 346 -6.72 6.41 -9.27
CA GLU A 346 -7.86 6.74 -10.14
C GLU A 346 -7.80 6.01 -11.49
N ILE A 347 -6.61 5.80 -12.05
CA ILE A 347 -6.43 4.98 -13.26
C ILE A 347 -6.88 3.54 -13.00
N ARG A 348 -6.45 2.94 -11.88
CA ARG A 348 -6.84 1.56 -11.54
C ARG A 348 -8.35 1.43 -11.35
N LYS A 349 -8.97 2.33 -10.60
CA LYS A 349 -10.42 2.38 -10.42
C LYS A 349 -11.17 2.46 -11.76
N ALA A 350 -10.73 3.32 -12.67
CA ALA A 350 -11.36 3.46 -13.98
C ALA A 350 -11.20 2.19 -14.84
N LYS A 351 -10.07 1.49 -14.73
CA LYS A 351 -9.85 0.19 -15.38
C LYS A 351 -10.73 -0.90 -14.78
N ASP A 352 -10.82 -1.00 -13.44
CA ASP A 352 -11.71 -1.92 -12.75
C ASP A 352 -13.17 -1.71 -13.18
N ARG A 353 -13.59 -0.45 -13.26
CA ARG A 353 -14.93 -0.08 -13.72
C ARG A 353 -15.19 -0.53 -15.17
N GLN A 354 -14.23 -0.31 -16.07
CA GLN A 354 -14.34 -0.73 -17.46
C GLN A 354 -14.49 -2.26 -17.57
N ILE A 355 -13.66 -3.02 -16.85
CA ILE A 355 -13.73 -4.49 -16.84
C ILE A 355 -15.10 -4.95 -16.34
N ALA A 356 -15.55 -4.42 -15.20
CA ALA A 356 -16.78 -4.82 -14.57
C ALA A 356 -18.03 -4.50 -15.42
N LEU A 357 -18.10 -3.30 -16.00
CA LEU A 357 -19.21 -2.91 -16.88
C LEU A 357 -19.24 -3.75 -18.16
N LYS A 358 -18.07 -4.05 -18.76
CA LYS A 358 -17.97 -4.93 -19.91
C LYS A 358 -18.51 -6.35 -19.61
N GLU A 359 -18.14 -6.92 -18.46
CA GLU A 359 -18.62 -8.24 -18.02
C GLU A 359 -20.12 -8.24 -17.74
N ALA A 360 -20.65 -7.16 -17.24
CA ALA A 360 -22.10 -6.94 -17.06
C ALA A 360 -22.86 -6.77 -18.38
N GLY A 361 -22.16 -6.59 -19.51
CA GLY A 361 -22.77 -6.33 -20.82
C GLY A 361 -23.09 -4.86 -21.10
N ASP A 362 -22.76 -3.96 -20.19
CA ASP A 362 -22.90 -2.50 -20.39
C ASP A 362 -21.71 -1.95 -21.20
N ILE A 363 -21.76 -2.17 -22.51
CA ILE A 363 -20.68 -1.76 -23.42
C ILE A 363 -20.54 -0.25 -23.49
N GLU A 364 -21.65 0.50 -23.42
CA GLU A 364 -21.62 1.96 -23.42
C GLU A 364 -20.94 2.52 -22.17
N GLY A 365 -21.33 2.02 -20.98
CA GLY A 365 -20.70 2.38 -19.73
C GLY A 365 -19.21 2.00 -19.70
N ALA A 366 -18.86 0.83 -20.24
CA ALA A 366 -17.48 0.39 -20.35
C ALA A 366 -16.65 1.29 -21.28
N LYS A 367 -17.19 1.78 -22.41
CA LYS A 367 -16.53 2.76 -23.29
C LYS A 367 -16.33 4.10 -22.57
N LYS A 368 -17.31 4.58 -21.81
CA LYS A 368 -17.17 5.79 -20.97
C LYS A 368 -16.07 5.63 -19.92
N ALA A 369 -16.01 4.48 -19.25
CA ALA A 369 -14.94 4.18 -18.30
C ALA A 369 -13.56 4.13 -18.98
N GLN A 370 -13.47 3.55 -20.18
CA GLN A 370 -12.24 3.55 -20.98
C GLN A 370 -11.78 4.97 -21.37
N ALA A 371 -12.70 5.84 -21.76
CA ALA A 371 -12.39 7.25 -22.01
C ALA A 371 -11.83 7.94 -20.74
N LYS A 372 -12.39 7.62 -19.56
CA LYS A 372 -11.87 8.11 -18.29
C LYS A 372 -10.47 7.59 -18.00
N VAL A 373 -10.16 6.32 -18.31
CA VAL A 373 -8.80 5.78 -18.21
C VAL A 373 -7.82 6.63 -19.05
N ALA A 374 -8.15 6.88 -20.32
CA ALA A 374 -7.31 7.67 -21.20
C ALA A 374 -7.10 9.12 -20.70
N GLN A 375 -8.17 9.74 -20.20
CA GLN A 375 -8.11 11.08 -19.61
C GLN A 375 -7.17 11.14 -18.42
N VAL A 376 -7.34 10.24 -17.43
CA VAL A 376 -6.53 10.25 -16.18
C VAL A 376 -5.08 9.82 -16.46
N GLN A 377 -4.85 8.88 -17.39
CA GLN A 377 -3.50 8.54 -17.84
C GLN A 377 -2.75 9.72 -18.44
N ARG A 378 -3.43 10.53 -19.26
CA ARG A 378 -2.85 11.76 -19.79
C ARG A 378 -2.52 12.75 -18.67
N GLN A 379 -3.42 12.94 -17.72
CA GLN A 379 -3.17 13.81 -16.56
C GLN A 379 -1.96 13.31 -15.76
N TYR A 380 -1.88 12.01 -15.50
CA TYR A 380 -0.77 11.37 -14.80
C TYR A 380 0.57 11.61 -15.52
N GLN A 381 0.62 11.41 -16.83
CA GLN A 381 1.83 11.62 -17.63
C GLN A 381 2.27 13.09 -17.64
N VAL A 382 1.33 14.01 -17.88
CA VAL A 382 1.60 15.47 -17.92
C VAL A 382 2.05 15.95 -16.55
N PHE A 383 1.34 15.57 -15.47
CA PHE A 383 1.69 15.97 -14.12
C PHE A 383 3.05 15.40 -13.70
N SER A 384 3.29 14.10 -13.91
CA SER A 384 4.57 13.47 -13.56
C SER A 384 5.74 14.16 -14.28
N LYS A 385 5.59 14.43 -15.59
CA LYS A 385 6.61 15.14 -16.36
C LYS A 385 6.85 16.57 -15.85
N ALA A 386 5.79 17.29 -15.52
CA ALA A 386 5.87 18.66 -15.00
C ALA A 386 6.60 18.73 -13.65
N CYS A 387 6.36 17.72 -12.77
CA CYS A 387 7.06 17.58 -11.49
C CYS A 387 8.47 16.96 -11.60
N GLY A 388 8.91 16.54 -12.80
CA GLY A 388 10.17 15.79 -12.96
C GLY A 388 10.17 14.40 -12.33
N LEU A 389 8.98 13.80 -12.14
CA LEU A 389 8.82 12.46 -11.58
C LEU A 389 8.77 11.42 -12.70
N ALA A 390 9.47 10.30 -12.50
CA ALA A 390 9.32 9.14 -13.36
C ALA A 390 7.92 8.52 -13.22
N THR A 391 7.31 8.16 -14.35
CA THR A 391 6.08 7.36 -14.33
C THR A 391 6.38 5.94 -13.89
N LYS A 392 5.43 5.31 -13.19
CA LYS A 392 5.53 3.92 -12.69
C LYS A 392 4.46 3.05 -13.37
N PRO A 393 4.75 2.49 -14.56
CA PRO A 393 3.78 1.70 -15.32
C PRO A 393 3.17 0.55 -14.51
N ASP A 394 3.99 -0.12 -13.70
CA ASP A 394 3.57 -1.26 -12.86
C ASP A 394 2.46 -0.87 -11.86
N ARG A 395 2.47 0.38 -11.37
CA ARG A 395 1.48 0.89 -10.41
C ARG A 395 0.12 1.23 -11.01
N ILE A 396 0.04 1.32 -12.32
CA ILE A 396 -1.20 1.58 -13.05
C ILE A 396 -1.71 0.35 -13.82
N GLN A 397 -0.99 -0.78 -13.72
CA GLN A 397 -1.45 -2.03 -14.29
C GLN A 397 -2.64 -2.59 -13.52
N VAL A 398 -3.57 -3.15 -14.27
CA VAL A 398 -4.71 -3.91 -13.75
C VAL A 398 -4.80 -5.18 -14.58
N PRO A 399 -4.69 -6.36 -13.96
CA PRO A 399 -4.81 -7.64 -14.67
C PRO A 399 -6.11 -7.73 -15.45
N ASN A 400 -6.06 -8.33 -16.63
CA ASN A 400 -7.21 -8.52 -17.54
C ASN A 400 -7.80 -7.23 -18.16
N TYR A 401 -7.23 -6.04 -17.86
CA TYR A 401 -7.65 -4.84 -18.58
C TYR A 401 -7.24 -4.92 -20.05
N LYS A 402 -8.23 -4.82 -20.95
CA LYS A 402 -8.05 -4.73 -22.38
C LYS A 402 -8.92 -3.61 -22.94
N LYS A 403 -8.34 -2.79 -23.80
CA LYS A 403 -9.12 -1.77 -24.50
C LYS A 403 -10.27 -2.41 -25.29
N ILE A 404 -11.39 -1.72 -25.32
CA ILE A 404 -12.52 -2.06 -26.18
C ILE A 404 -12.21 -1.41 -27.53
N ILE A 405 -12.26 -2.20 -28.61
CA ILE A 405 -12.07 -1.74 -29.98
C ILE A 405 -13.36 -1.11 -30.49
#